data_94cc12a2d10b1f8ba4d7c2611019bbf5
#
_entry.id   94cc12a2d10b1f8ba4d7c2611019bbf5
#
_cell.length_a   1.000
_cell.length_b   1.000
_cell.length_c   1.000
_cell.angle_alpha   90.00
_cell.angle_beta   90.00
_cell.angle_gamma   90.00
#
_symmetry.space_group_name_H-M   'P 1'
#
loop_
_entity.id
_entity.type
_entity.pdbx_description
1 polymer ?
#
loop_
_entity_poly.entity_id
_entity_poly.type
_entity_poly.pdbx_seq_one_letter_code
_entity_poly.pdbx_strand_id
1 'polypeptide(L)'
;ENDLDGDGTPNYLDLDSDDDGVQDSTESSLGTDPRNEDSDGDGITDDVETDDGSSIDTDGDGTIDALDTDSDDDRISDSTEGAGDADGDGTANYRDTDADGDGISDLAESDGGQSVDTDGDGTDDYLDTDADGDGVPDQAESGSDLSVSGAPAYLDKDADNDGTPNYRDTDADGDGITDSTETDGDEDTDDLANYLDNDSEGDGISDREETDADTDGNGDPNYLDTDADGDGIDDATEQTLGTDYLDSDSDGDGIDDGTETANNDGTNPGQAIDTDGDGTIDALDTDSDSAGLPEVSPDSGEGSSDSDSDGVPNYRDTDSDGDGISDSEEGNDDLDNDGTPNYLDEDSDGDGISDTDEDAIGTDPFDEDSDGDGITDDTEGAGSETDTDGDGTIDALDDDSDGDGVPDADEGGGDADSDGTPNFRDTDADGDGVPDSTEGTVDTDGDGTADFLDTDSDGDGVSDSTEA
;
A
#
# COMPACT_ATOMS: atom_id res chain seq x y z
N GLU A 1 74.18 -24.52 -42.73
CA GLU A 1 73.80 -25.36 -41.61
C GLU A 1 72.82 -24.57 -40.73
N ASN A 2 71.73 -24.25 -41.32
CA ASN A 2 70.59 -23.69 -40.61
C ASN A 2 69.62 -24.87 -40.37
N ASP A 3 69.37 -25.16 -39.18
CA ASP A 3 68.39 -26.12 -38.66
C ASP A 3 67.50 -25.29 -37.71
N LEU A 4 66.39 -24.85 -38.23
CA LEU A 4 65.59 -23.80 -37.60
C LEU A 4 64.67 -24.35 -36.47
N ASP A 5 64.03 -25.49 -36.74
CA ASP A 5 63.22 -26.23 -35.81
C ASP A 5 63.99 -27.07 -34.80
N GLY A 6 65.29 -27.38 -35.13
CA GLY A 6 66.18 -28.11 -34.25
C GLY A 6 65.95 -29.61 -34.24
N ASP A 7 65.34 -30.18 -35.28
CA ASP A 7 65.02 -31.59 -35.41
C ASP A 7 66.33 -32.41 -35.82
N GLY A 8 67.33 -31.74 -36.30
CA GLY A 8 68.61 -32.31 -36.75
C GLY A 8 68.75 -32.47 -38.25
N THR A 9 67.77 -32.04 -39.02
CA THR A 9 67.77 -31.94 -40.47
C THR A 9 68.03 -30.48 -40.86
N PRO A 10 69.05 -30.18 -41.69
CA PRO A 10 69.25 -28.81 -42.18
C PRO A 10 68.09 -28.38 -43.09
N ASN A 11 67.64 -27.13 -43.03
CA ASN A 11 66.49 -26.59 -43.76
C ASN A 11 66.53 -26.89 -45.30
N TYR A 12 67.65 -26.99 -45.93
CA TYR A 12 67.78 -27.31 -47.37
C TYR A 12 67.52 -28.79 -47.71
N LEU A 13 67.35 -29.67 -46.70
CA LEU A 13 66.98 -31.08 -46.81
C LEU A 13 65.73 -31.40 -46.09
N ASP A 14 65.25 -30.44 -45.42
CA ASP A 14 63.97 -30.53 -44.71
C ASP A 14 62.76 -30.32 -45.63
N LEU A 15 61.68 -30.89 -45.31
CA LEU A 15 60.44 -30.73 -46.07
C LEU A 15 59.45 -29.75 -45.37
N ASP A 16 59.74 -29.40 -44.12
CA ASP A 16 59.03 -28.55 -43.24
C ASP A 16 60.02 -27.88 -42.30
N SER A 17 60.54 -26.72 -42.70
CA SER A 17 61.74 -26.11 -42.15
C SER A 17 61.59 -25.41 -40.81
N ASP A 18 60.38 -25.09 -40.43
CA ASP A 18 60.00 -24.43 -39.17
C ASP A 18 59.14 -25.32 -38.26
N ASP A 19 58.70 -26.51 -38.77
CA ASP A 19 57.95 -27.60 -38.06
C ASP A 19 56.59 -27.12 -37.61
N ASP A 20 55.96 -26.22 -38.40
CA ASP A 20 54.59 -25.76 -38.15
C ASP A 20 53.54 -26.76 -38.62
N GLY A 21 53.89 -27.74 -39.48
CA GLY A 21 53.01 -28.75 -40.02
C GLY A 21 52.64 -28.53 -41.50
N VAL A 22 52.98 -27.40 -42.09
CA VAL A 22 52.77 -27.10 -43.50
C VAL A 22 54.19 -27.32 -44.20
N GLN A 23 54.20 -27.98 -45.35
CA GLN A 23 55.41 -28.24 -46.04
C GLN A 23 55.97 -27.01 -46.82
N ASP A 24 57.27 -26.75 -46.83
CA ASP A 24 57.95 -25.67 -47.57
C ASP A 24 57.45 -25.48 -48.99
N SER A 25 57.11 -26.57 -49.67
CA SER A 25 56.60 -26.55 -51.05
C SER A 25 55.15 -26.05 -51.13
N THR A 26 54.35 -26.26 -50.08
CA THR A 26 52.95 -25.80 -49.95
C THR A 26 53.01 -24.33 -49.62
N GLU A 27 53.77 -23.95 -48.63
CA GLU A 27 53.96 -22.55 -48.22
C GLU A 27 54.47 -21.69 -49.37
N SER A 28 55.51 -22.15 -50.10
CA SER A 28 55.97 -21.44 -51.30
C SER A 28 54.85 -21.25 -52.38
N SER A 29 53.83 -22.10 -52.35
CA SER A 29 52.67 -21.99 -53.26
C SER A 29 51.62 -21.08 -52.74
N LEU A 30 51.39 -21.00 -51.42
CA LEU A 30 50.52 -20.15 -50.70
C LEU A 30 51.10 -18.72 -50.60
N GLY A 31 52.41 -18.57 -50.50
CA GLY A 31 53.11 -17.32 -50.32
C GLY A 31 53.50 -17.00 -48.89
N THR A 32 53.35 -17.96 -48.02
CA THR A 32 53.81 -17.92 -46.64
C THR A 32 55.36 -18.17 -46.58
N ASP A 33 55.99 -17.93 -45.44
CA ASP A 33 57.47 -18.04 -45.29
C ASP A 33 57.90 -19.39 -44.68
N PRO A 34 58.41 -20.35 -45.43
CA PRO A 34 58.87 -21.67 -44.97
C PRO A 34 59.91 -21.69 -43.83
N ARG A 35 60.06 -20.61 -43.12
CA ARG A 35 61.00 -20.45 -42.00
C ARG A 35 60.36 -19.66 -40.84
N ASN A 36 59.14 -19.40 -40.92
CA ASN A 36 58.44 -18.67 -39.91
C ASN A 36 57.04 -19.29 -39.73
N GLU A 37 56.87 -20.01 -38.66
CA GLU A 37 55.63 -20.72 -38.29
C GLU A 37 54.37 -19.85 -38.26
N ASP A 38 54.54 -18.53 -38.36
CA ASP A 38 53.51 -17.49 -38.30
C ASP A 38 53.92 -16.38 -39.27
N SER A 39 53.41 -16.42 -40.48
CA SER A 39 53.95 -15.62 -41.62
C SER A 39 53.58 -14.14 -41.53
N ASP A 40 52.45 -13.75 -40.99
CA ASP A 40 52.02 -12.35 -40.83
C ASP A 40 52.35 -11.79 -39.44
N GLY A 41 52.62 -12.67 -38.45
CA GLY A 41 53.09 -12.27 -37.14
C GLY A 41 52.03 -11.89 -36.15
N ASP A 42 50.82 -12.39 -36.31
CA ASP A 42 49.69 -12.10 -35.46
C ASP A 42 49.55 -13.02 -34.23
N GLY A 43 50.25 -14.19 -34.24
CA GLY A 43 50.33 -15.15 -33.14
C GLY A 43 49.51 -16.43 -33.39
N ILE A 44 48.87 -16.55 -34.52
CA ILE A 44 48.28 -17.79 -35.04
C ILE A 44 49.27 -18.38 -36.03
N THR A 45 49.36 -19.68 -36.09
CA THR A 45 50.38 -20.34 -36.94
C THR A 45 49.79 -20.72 -38.29
N ASP A 46 50.63 -20.70 -39.34
CA ASP A 46 50.22 -20.95 -40.73
C ASP A 46 49.47 -22.28 -40.91
N ASP A 47 49.78 -23.32 -40.12
CA ASP A 47 49.05 -24.60 -40.15
C ASP A 47 47.62 -24.49 -39.68
N VAL A 48 47.38 -23.68 -38.65
CA VAL A 48 46.03 -23.40 -38.12
C VAL A 48 45.22 -22.58 -39.12
N GLU A 49 45.83 -21.56 -39.70
CA GLU A 49 45.15 -20.66 -40.64
C GLU A 49 44.94 -21.25 -42.02
N THR A 50 45.78 -22.17 -42.41
CA THR A 50 45.64 -22.86 -43.70
C THR A 50 44.87 -24.18 -43.62
N ASP A 51 44.45 -24.64 -42.43
CA ASP A 51 43.88 -25.98 -42.20
C ASP A 51 44.74 -27.05 -42.86
N ASP A 52 46.00 -27.20 -42.38
CA ASP A 52 47.02 -28.09 -42.91
C ASP A 52 47.38 -27.85 -44.40
N GLY A 53 47.48 -26.60 -44.84
CA GLY A 53 47.95 -26.22 -46.15
C GLY A 53 46.89 -25.94 -47.21
N SER A 54 45.74 -25.60 -46.84
CA SER A 54 44.64 -25.08 -47.70
C SER A 54 44.80 -23.54 -47.91
N SER A 55 44.39 -23.03 -49.02
CA SER A 55 44.29 -21.59 -49.25
C SER A 55 42.93 -21.11 -48.77
N ILE A 56 42.80 -20.72 -47.51
CA ILE A 56 41.62 -20.14 -46.93
C ILE A 56 41.73 -18.62 -47.08
N ASP A 57 40.64 -17.96 -47.39
CA ASP A 57 40.48 -16.53 -47.60
C ASP A 57 39.04 -16.25 -47.14
N THR A 58 38.91 -15.96 -45.81
CA THR A 58 37.65 -15.97 -45.08
C THR A 58 36.78 -14.80 -45.50
N ASP A 59 37.28 -13.59 -45.63
CA ASP A 59 36.55 -12.40 -46.04
C ASP A 59 36.39 -12.26 -47.54
N GLY A 60 37.25 -13.00 -48.34
CA GLY A 60 37.20 -13.00 -49.80
C GLY A 60 37.86 -11.77 -50.45
N ASP A 61 38.79 -11.10 -49.76
CA ASP A 61 39.48 -9.91 -50.28
C ASP A 61 40.62 -10.28 -51.21
N GLY A 62 41.11 -11.53 -51.18
CA GLY A 62 42.15 -12.09 -52.03
C GLY A 62 43.51 -12.27 -51.30
N THR A 63 43.60 -11.95 -50.03
CA THR A 63 44.66 -12.34 -49.11
C THR A 63 44.22 -13.65 -48.47
N ILE A 64 45.09 -14.57 -48.21
CA ILE A 64 44.71 -15.78 -47.40
C ILE A 64 44.92 -15.48 -45.93
N ASP A 65 44.17 -16.14 -45.07
CA ASP A 65 44.15 -15.91 -43.62
C ASP A 65 45.60 -15.90 -43.05
N ALA A 66 46.43 -16.85 -43.40
CA ALA A 66 47.86 -16.93 -42.97
C ALA A 66 48.76 -15.75 -43.45
N LEU A 67 48.21 -14.75 -44.12
CA LEU A 67 48.89 -13.53 -44.55
C LEU A 67 48.04 -12.29 -44.28
N ASP A 68 46.97 -12.46 -43.56
CA ASP A 68 45.99 -11.41 -43.21
C ASP A 68 45.90 -11.33 -41.69
N THR A 69 46.00 -10.21 -41.09
CA THR A 69 45.92 -9.97 -39.64
C THR A 69 44.55 -9.61 -39.13
N ASP A 70 43.52 -9.72 -40.03
CA ASP A 70 42.09 -9.44 -39.76
C ASP A 70 41.31 -10.28 -40.80
N SER A 71 41.28 -11.61 -40.56
CA SER A 71 40.90 -12.62 -41.55
C SER A 71 39.41 -12.57 -41.95
N ASP A 72 38.52 -12.04 -41.11
CA ASP A 72 37.09 -11.89 -41.41
C ASP A 72 36.66 -10.45 -41.70
N ASP A 73 37.60 -9.48 -41.63
CA ASP A 73 37.45 -8.03 -41.92
C ASP A 73 36.41 -7.34 -41.02
N ASP A 74 36.28 -7.82 -39.77
CA ASP A 74 35.38 -7.23 -38.77
C ASP A 74 36.03 -6.07 -37.99
N ARG A 75 37.35 -5.84 -38.16
CA ARG A 75 38.25 -4.84 -37.57
C ARG A 75 38.81 -5.21 -36.21
N ILE A 76 38.45 -6.33 -35.64
CA ILE A 76 39.23 -6.91 -34.55
C ILE A 76 40.38 -7.70 -35.21
N SER A 77 41.52 -7.68 -34.64
CA SER A 77 42.67 -8.41 -35.25
C SER A 77 42.68 -9.84 -34.77
N ASP A 78 43.11 -10.78 -35.63
CA ASP A 78 43.23 -12.20 -35.35
C ASP A 78 44.04 -12.45 -34.05
N SER A 79 45.09 -11.63 -33.82
CA SER A 79 45.87 -11.66 -32.57
C SER A 79 45.06 -11.32 -31.30
N THR A 80 43.94 -10.61 -31.44
CA THR A 80 43.07 -10.26 -30.33
C THR A 80 42.05 -11.36 -30.11
N GLU A 81 41.46 -11.86 -31.18
CA GLU A 81 40.40 -12.88 -31.15
C GLU A 81 40.93 -14.27 -30.84
N GLY A 82 42.09 -14.59 -31.44
CA GLY A 82 42.74 -15.88 -31.26
C GLY A 82 42.03 -17.05 -31.92
N ALA A 83 42.65 -18.22 -31.91
CA ALA A 83 42.13 -19.44 -32.51
C ALA A 83 41.14 -20.21 -31.61
N GLY A 84 40.41 -19.50 -30.71
CA GLY A 84 39.34 -20.06 -29.92
C GLY A 84 38.10 -20.37 -30.80
N ASP A 85 37.06 -20.94 -30.20
CA ASP A 85 35.75 -21.22 -30.79
C ASP A 85 34.79 -21.06 -29.63
N ALA A 86 34.29 -19.83 -29.45
CA ALA A 86 33.55 -19.42 -28.24
C ALA A 86 32.12 -19.98 -28.21
N ASP A 87 31.42 -19.97 -29.35
CA ASP A 87 30.08 -20.51 -29.47
C ASP A 87 30.04 -22.04 -29.72
N GLY A 88 31.20 -22.65 -30.11
CA GLY A 88 31.34 -24.09 -30.35
C GLY A 88 30.71 -24.54 -31.68
N ASP A 89 30.54 -23.67 -32.66
CA ASP A 89 29.98 -24.00 -33.98
C ASP A 89 30.98 -24.68 -34.90
N GLY A 90 32.27 -24.54 -34.63
CA GLY A 90 33.41 -25.12 -35.36
C GLY A 90 34.15 -24.12 -36.25
N THR A 91 33.76 -22.84 -36.20
CA THR A 91 34.53 -21.69 -36.75
C THR A 91 35.44 -21.16 -35.65
N ALA A 92 36.63 -20.75 -35.94
CA ALA A 92 37.49 -20.11 -34.95
C ALA A 92 37.15 -18.62 -34.86
N ASN A 93 37.28 -18.02 -33.67
CA ASN A 93 36.90 -16.63 -33.42
C ASN A 93 37.46 -15.67 -34.48
N TYR A 94 38.73 -15.76 -34.84
CA TYR A 94 39.35 -14.90 -35.84
C TYR A 94 38.82 -15.04 -37.30
N ARG A 95 37.83 -15.90 -37.50
CA ARG A 95 37.13 -16.16 -38.77
C ARG A 95 35.64 -16.00 -38.64
N ASP A 96 35.17 -15.66 -37.48
CA ASP A 96 33.76 -15.61 -37.15
C ASP A 96 33.35 -14.20 -36.79
N THR A 97 32.54 -13.58 -37.53
CA THR A 97 32.02 -12.21 -37.30
C THR A 97 30.94 -12.10 -36.23
N ASP A 98 30.65 -13.22 -35.52
CA ASP A 98 29.67 -13.37 -34.44
C ASP A 98 30.19 -14.51 -33.53
N ALA A 99 31.32 -14.25 -32.88
CA ALA A 99 32.17 -15.29 -32.28
C ALA A 99 31.54 -16.01 -31.06
N ASP A 100 30.64 -15.39 -30.35
CA ASP A 100 29.86 -16.00 -29.24
C ASP A 100 28.51 -16.55 -29.69
N GLY A 101 28.04 -16.19 -30.90
CA GLY A 101 26.86 -16.76 -31.53
C GLY A 101 25.54 -16.23 -30.98
N ASP A 102 25.54 -15.08 -30.38
CA ASP A 102 24.37 -14.47 -29.78
C ASP A 102 23.49 -13.70 -30.79
N GLY A 103 24.05 -13.37 -31.96
CA GLY A 103 23.38 -12.69 -33.07
C GLY A 103 23.69 -11.20 -33.18
N ILE A 104 24.54 -10.67 -32.29
CA ILE A 104 25.18 -9.39 -32.44
C ILE A 104 26.56 -9.66 -33.13
N SER A 105 27.05 -8.76 -33.92
CA SER A 105 28.30 -8.96 -34.58
C SER A 105 29.44 -8.37 -33.76
N ASP A 106 30.63 -9.03 -33.78
CA ASP A 106 31.84 -8.61 -33.06
C ASP A 106 32.19 -7.15 -33.32
N LEU A 107 32.00 -6.68 -34.56
CA LEU A 107 32.13 -5.26 -34.89
C LEU A 107 31.20 -4.34 -34.13
N ALA A 108 29.98 -4.77 -33.86
CA ALA A 108 29.00 -3.96 -33.09
C ALA A 108 29.34 -3.95 -31.61
N GLU A 109 29.90 -5.03 -31.11
CA GLU A 109 30.34 -5.21 -29.73
C GLU A 109 31.71 -4.66 -29.44
N SER A 110 32.48 -4.37 -30.46
CA SER A 110 33.75 -3.68 -30.32
C SER A 110 33.62 -2.16 -30.38
N ASP A 111 34.51 -1.39 -29.74
CA ASP A 111 34.59 0.06 -29.98
C ASP A 111 35.50 0.33 -31.20
N GLY A 112 34.95 0.08 -32.42
CA GLY A 112 35.63 0.29 -33.68
C GLY A 112 36.85 -0.63 -33.89
N GLY A 113 36.73 -1.87 -33.42
CA GLY A 113 37.76 -2.90 -33.47
C GLY A 113 38.65 -2.96 -32.24
N GLN A 114 38.25 -2.35 -31.13
CA GLN A 114 38.91 -2.50 -29.85
C GLN A 114 38.02 -3.31 -28.92
N SER A 115 38.60 -4.30 -28.26
CA SER A 115 37.84 -5.05 -27.24
C SER A 115 37.30 -4.15 -26.15
N VAL A 116 36.06 -4.43 -25.77
CA VAL A 116 35.32 -3.84 -24.65
C VAL A 116 35.00 -4.99 -23.71
N ASP A 117 34.98 -4.74 -22.43
CA ASP A 117 34.61 -5.65 -21.33
C ASP A 117 33.71 -4.80 -20.42
N THR A 118 32.40 -4.86 -20.67
CA THR A 118 31.43 -3.93 -20.10
C THR A 118 31.18 -4.23 -18.62
N ASP A 119 31.04 -5.49 -18.23
CA ASP A 119 30.81 -5.90 -16.84
C ASP A 119 32.11 -6.03 -16.02
N GLY A 120 33.26 -6.13 -16.68
CA GLY A 120 34.57 -6.23 -16.04
C GLY A 120 34.90 -7.62 -15.51
N ASP A 121 34.31 -8.67 -16.04
CA ASP A 121 34.54 -10.06 -15.64
C ASP A 121 35.84 -10.65 -16.25
N GLY A 122 36.35 -10.05 -17.34
CA GLY A 122 37.56 -10.41 -18.05
C GLY A 122 37.31 -11.17 -19.36
N THR A 123 36.05 -11.29 -19.78
CA THR A 123 35.63 -11.67 -21.12
C THR A 123 35.35 -10.39 -21.91
N ASP A 124 35.73 -10.32 -23.16
CA ASP A 124 35.40 -9.17 -24.01
C ASP A 124 33.95 -9.37 -24.53
N ASP A 125 33.20 -8.29 -24.70
CA ASP A 125 31.77 -8.33 -25.06
C ASP A 125 31.49 -9.24 -26.28
N TYR A 126 32.30 -9.19 -27.31
CA TYR A 126 32.18 -10.04 -28.52
C TYR A 126 32.41 -11.55 -28.30
N LEU A 127 32.73 -11.95 -27.06
CA LEU A 127 32.92 -13.34 -26.61
C LEU A 127 32.01 -13.68 -25.44
N ASP A 128 31.12 -12.75 -25.05
CA ASP A 128 30.31 -12.85 -23.86
C ASP A 128 28.81 -12.67 -24.25
N THR A 129 28.02 -13.66 -24.02
CA THR A 129 26.57 -13.67 -24.33
C THR A 129 25.72 -12.92 -23.32
N ASP A 130 26.33 -12.19 -22.36
CA ASP A 130 25.69 -11.40 -21.29
C ASP A 130 26.69 -10.26 -20.94
N ALA A 131 26.90 -9.36 -21.89
CA ALA A 131 27.98 -8.39 -21.90
C ALA A 131 27.98 -7.39 -20.73
N ASP A 132 26.82 -7.05 -20.15
CA ASP A 132 26.72 -6.20 -18.98
C ASP A 132 26.60 -6.98 -17.67
N GLY A 133 26.45 -8.31 -17.74
CA GLY A 133 26.48 -9.22 -16.60
C GLY A 133 25.26 -9.13 -15.70
N ASP A 134 24.14 -8.66 -16.20
CA ASP A 134 22.93 -8.48 -15.41
C ASP A 134 22.05 -9.74 -15.33
N GLY A 135 22.29 -10.70 -16.25
CA GLY A 135 21.61 -12.00 -16.30
C GLY A 135 20.52 -12.10 -17.37
N VAL A 136 20.27 -11.05 -18.13
CA VAL A 136 19.50 -11.08 -19.38
C VAL A 136 20.48 -11.30 -20.53
N PRO A 137 20.33 -12.32 -21.39
CA PRO A 137 21.28 -12.54 -22.48
C PRO A 137 21.18 -11.47 -23.58
N ASP A 138 22.33 -11.05 -24.14
CA ASP A 138 22.45 -10.06 -25.22
C ASP A 138 21.52 -10.34 -26.39
N GLN A 139 21.33 -11.63 -26.74
CA GLN A 139 20.36 -12.05 -27.75
C GLN A 139 18.93 -11.60 -27.47
N ALA A 140 18.51 -11.60 -26.19
CA ALA A 140 17.18 -11.15 -25.79
C ALA A 140 17.07 -9.63 -25.91
N GLU A 141 18.11 -8.91 -25.53
CA GLU A 141 18.18 -7.46 -25.50
C GLU A 141 18.44 -6.83 -26.89
N SER A 142 19.11 -7.53 -27.77
CA SER A 142 19.48 -7.02 -29.10
C SER A 142 18.33 -6.90 -30.11
N GLY A 143 17.13 -7.35 -29.73
CA GLY A 143 15.93 -7.26 -30.59
C GLY A 143 15.91 -8.24 -31.74
N SER A 144 16.82 -9.22 -31.81
CA SER A 144 16.78 -10.21 -32.89
C SER A 144 15.61 -11.19 -32.77
N ASP A 145 15.03 -11.31 -31.58
CA ASP A 145 13.82 -12.10 -31.30
C ASP A 145 12.58 -11.22 -30.97
N LEU A 146 12.77 -9.91 -30.71
CA LEU A 146 11.68 -8.95 -30.53
C LEU A 146 10.99 -8.64 -31.87
N SER A 147 10.53 -9.70 -32.56
CA SER A 147 9.66 -9.55 -33.73
C SER A 147 8.24 -9.16 -33.29
N VAL A 148 8.14 -8.21 -32.39
CA VAL A 148 6.88 -7.64 -31.97
C VAL A 148 6.32 -6.82 -33.11
N SER A 149 5.21 -7.28 -33.62
CA SER A 149 4.48 -6.64 -34.71
C SER A 149 3.89 -5.29 -34.24
N GLY A 150 4.74 -4.29 -34.03
CA GLY A 150 4.27 -2.95 -33.68
C GLY A 150 5.16 -2.13 -32.76
N ALA A 151 6.15 -2.72 -32.11
CA ALA A 151 7.11 -1.97 -31.31
C ALA A 151 7.89 -0.96 -32.18
N PRO A 152 8.16 0.24 -31.71
CA PRO A 152 9.04 1.18 -32.41
C PRO A 152 10.45 0.62 -32.48
N ALA A 153 11.09 0.68 -33.64
CA ALA A 153 12.44 0.09 -33.90
C ALA A 153 13.59 0.70 -33.07
N TYR A 154 13.31 1.64 -32.16
CA TYR A 154 14.31 2.18 -31.23
C TYR A 154 14.35 1.42 -29.90
N LEU A 155 13.23 0.79 -29.52
CA LEU A 155 13.19 -0.09 -28.34
C LEU A 155 14.03 -1.36 -28.53
N ASP A 156 14.31 -1.74 -29.78
CA ASP A 156 15.12 -2.90 -30.12
C ASP A 156 16.63 -2.73 -29.82
N LYS A 157 17.09 -1.53 -29.43
CA LYS A 157 18.55 -1.26 -29.37
C LYS A 157 19.01 -0.28 -28.29
N ASP A 158 18.17 0.57 -27.77
CA ASP A 158 18.48 1.68 -26.86
C ASP A 158 17.10 2.22 -26.43
N ALA A 159 16.50 1.55 -25.45
CA ALA A 159 15.09 1.76 -25.10
C ALA A 159 14.87 3.13 -24.44
N ASP A 160 15.78 3.54 -23.56
CA ASP A 160 15.71 4.83 -22.87
C ASP A 160 16.30 5.99 -23.69
N ASN A 161 17.01 5.69 -24.79
CA ASN A 161 17.68 6.66 -25.67
C ASN A 161 18.81 7.46 -25.00
N ASP A 162 19.51 6.87 -24.06
CA ASP A 162 20.69 7.46 -23.41
C ASP A 162 21.96 7.36 -24.26
N GLY A 163 21.99 6.42 -25.20
CA GLY A 163 23.07 6.16 -26.16
C GLY A 163 23.89 4.92 -25.83
N THR A 164 23.52 4.17 -24.81
CA THR A 164 23.99 2.83 -24.48
C THR A 164 23.04 1.83 -25.16
N PRO A 165 23.53 0.80 -25.84
CA PRO A 165 22.64 -0.26 -26.32
C PRO A 165 22.13 -1.12 -25.15
N ASN A 166 20.93 -1.67 -25.24
CA ASN A 166 20.32 -2.47 -24.19
C ASN A 166 21.28 -3.57 -23.67
N TYR A 167 21.91 -4.34 -24.55
CA TYR A 167 22.86 -5.42 -24.18
C TYR A 167 24.13 -4.95 -23.43
N ARG A 168 24.26 -3.68 -23.13
CA ARG A 168 25.33 -3.06 -22.34
C ARG A 168 24.79 -2.16 -21.24
N ASP A 169 23.51 -2.17 -21.03
CA ASP A 169 22.82 -1.28 -20.12
C ASP A 169 22.00 -2.09 -19.12
N THR A 170 22.42 -2.11 -17.89
CA THR A 170 21.78 -2.84 -16.79
C THR A 170 20.45 -2.24 -16.32
N ASP A 171 19.94 -1.21 -17.01
CA ASP A 171 18.68 -0.48 -16.75
C ASP A 171 18.18 0.05 -18.11
N ALA A 172 17.84 -0.89 -19.00
CA ALA A 172 17.67 -0.64 -20.43
C ALA A 172 16.55 0.33 -20.79
N ASP A 173 15.47 0.41 -20.02
CA ASP A 173 14.39 1.38 -20.21
C ASP A 173 14.61 2.67 -19.41
N GLY A 174 15.59 2.68 -18.49
CA GLY A 174 16.03 3.87 -17.76
C GLY A 174 15.09 4.32 -16.67
N ASP A 175 14.26 3.43 -16.15
CA ASP A 175 13.29 3.75 -15.12
C ASP A 175 13.89 3.76 -13.70
N GLY A 176 15.01 3.04 -13.49
CA GLY A 176 15.77 2.97 -12.24
C GLY A 176 15.60 1.65 -11.48
N ILE A 177 14.86 0.71 -12.03
CA ILE A 177 14.88 -0.70 -11.67
C ILE A 177 15.88 -1.37 -12.63
N THR A 178 16.57 -2.39 -12.22
CA THR A 178 17.56 -3.04 -13.10
C THR A 178 16.94 -4.23 -13.81
N ASP A 179 17.39 -4.51 -15.04
CA ASP A 179 16.91 -5.58 -15.90
C ASP A 179 16.96 -6.94 -15.18
N SER A 180 18.01 -7.18 -14.38
CA SER A 180 18.13 -8.35 -13.50
C SER A 180 17.01 -8.48 -12.45
N THR A 181 16.36 -7.39 -12.08
CA THR A 181 15.23 -7.36 -11.14
C THR A 181 13.92 -7.59 -11.89
N GLU A 182 13.77 -6.97 -13.05
CA GLU A 182 12.52 -6.97 -13.84
C GLU A 182 12.31 -8.26 -14.63
N THR A 183 13.40 -8.85 -15.08
CA THR A 183 13.37 -10.11 -15.82
C THR A 183 12.69 -10.03 -17.20
N ASP A 184 12.59 -11.18 -17.90
CA ASP A 184 11.98 -11.34 -19.21
C ASP A 184 10.45 -11.52 -19.18
N GLY A 185 9.78 -11.04 -18.10
CA GLY A 185 8.32 -11.03 -17.98
C GLY A 185 7.66 -10.10 -19.02
N ASP A 186 6.35 -10.22 -19.19
CA ASP A 186 5.48 -9.36 -20.00
C ASP A 186 4.13 -9.39 -19.28
N GLU A 187 4.01 -8.55 -18.22
CA GLU A 187 2.90 -8.66 -17.27
C GLU A 187 1.59 -8.12 -17.87
N ASP A 188 1.65 -7.00 -18.60
CA ASP A 188 0.48 -6.39 -19.22
C ASP A 188 0.09 -7.05 -20.56
N THR A 189 0.97 -7.93 -21.08
CA THR A 189 0.80 -8.66 -22.35
C THR A 189 0.73 -7.76 -23.60
N ASP A 190 1.53 -6.72 -23.60
CA ASP A 190 1.63 -5.81 -24.76
C ASP A 190 2.71 -6.26 -25.75
N ASP A 191 3.44 -7.34 -25.43
CA ASP A 191 4.55 -7.93 -26.16
C ASP A 191 5.92 -7.22 -25.92
N LEU A 192 6.08 -6.36 -24.91
CA LEU A 192 7.38 -5.92 -24.40
C LEU A 192 7.76 -6.75 -23.16
N ALA A 193 9.03 -6.96 -22.95
CA ALA A 193 9.51 -7.53 -21.70
C ALA A 193 9.61 -6.42 -20.66
N ASN A 194 9.38 -6.74 -19.37
CA ASN A 194 9.37 -5.75 -18.29
C ASN A 194 10.62 -4.86 -18.29
N TYR A 195 11.82 -5.42 -18.49
CA TYR A 195 13.07 -4.66 -18.54
C TYR A 195 13.20 -3.67 -19.73
N LEU A 196 12.22 -3.62 -20.64
CA LEU A 196 12.13 -2.68 -21.76
C LEU A 196 10.89 -1.81 -21.69
N ASP A 197 10.08 -2.00 -20.66
CA ASP A 197 8.79 -1.35 -20.49
C ASP A 197 8.75 -0.59 -19.17
N ASN A 198 8.65 0.70 -19.20
CA ASN A 198 8.58 1.54 -18.03
C ASN A 198 7.17 1.76 -17.45
N ASP A 199 6.23 0.83 -17.76
CA ASP A 199 4.84 0.73 -17.26
C ASP A 199 4.42 -0.74 -17.38
N SER A 200 5.15 -1.63 -16.66
CA SER A 200 5.17 -3.09 -16.87
C SER A 200 3.81 -3.79 -16.67
N GLU A 201 2.96 -3.30 -15.78
CA GLU A 201 1.61 -3.82 -15.57
C GLU A 201 0.53 -3.06 -16.36
N GLY A 202 0.91 -1.95 -17.05
CA GLY A 202 0.08 -1.25 -18.03
C GLY A 202 -1.07 -0.44 -17.44
N ASP A 203 -0.93 0.04 -16.23
CA ASP A 203 -1.98 0.79 -15.52
C ASP A 203 -1.91 2.30 -15.78
N GLY A 204 -0.75 2.80 -16.25
CA GLY A 204 -0.47 4.19 -16.61
C GLY A 204 0.32 4.96 -15.55
N ILE A 205 0.76 4.32 -14.49
CA ILE A 205 1.78 4.79 -13.57
C ILE A 205 3.11 4.20 -14.08
N SER A 206 4.21 4.82 -13.83
CA SER A 206 5.48 4.28 -14.31
C SER A 206 6.19 3.48 -13.22
N ASP A 207 6.91 2.42 -13.59
CA ASP A 207 7.68 1.56 -12.70
C ASP A 207 8.62 2.37 -11.80
N ARG A 208 9.19 3.46 -12.34
CA ARG A 208 9.97 4.45 -11.59
C ARG A 208 9.22 5.09 -10.42
N GLU A 209 7.93 5.35 -10.57
CA GLU A 209 7.10 5.97 -9.53
C GLU A 209 6.68 4.94 -8.50
N GLU A 210 6.50 3.70 -8.90
CA GLU A 210 6.05 2.59 -8.06
C GLU A 210 7.17 1.86 -7.33
N THR A 211 8.30 1.71 -7.98
CA THR A 211 9.50 1.08 -7.43
C THR A 211 9.42 -0.45 -7.23
N ASP A 212 10.55 -1.07 -6.87
CA ASP A 212 10.69 -2.49 -6.55
C ASP A 212 10.23 -2.86 -5.11
N ALA A 213 9.50 -1.98 -4.44
CA ALA A 213 8.94 -2.27 -3.14
C ALA A 213 7.75 -3.24 -3.26
N ASP A 214 7.41 -3.91 -2.19
CA ASP A 214 6.25 -4.78 -2.02
C ASP A 214 5.48 -4.21 -0.82
N THR A 215 4.54 -3.31 -1.09
CA THR A 215 3.91 -2.48 -0.06
C THR A 215 2.89 -3.27 0.75
N ASP A 216 2.06 -4.07 0.12
CA ASP A 216 1.06 -4.90 0.80
C ASP A 216 1.62 -6.23 1.33
N GLY A 217 2.82 -6.65 0.88
CA GLY A 217 3.50 -7.87 1.31
C GLY A 217 2.95 -9.15 0.68
N ASN A 218 2.29 -9.05 -0.47
CA ASN A 218 1.71 -10.19 -1.16
C ASN A 218 2.76 -11.02 -1.92
N GLY A 219 3.91 -10.42 -2.26
CA GLY A 219 5.06 -11.04 -2.92
C GLY A 219 5.31 -10.57 -4.34
N ASP A 220 4.43 -9.74 -4.88
CA ASP A 220 4.62 -9.04 -6.14
C ASP A 220 5.13 -7.61 -5.83
N PRO A 221 6.17 -7.09 -6.49
CA PRO A 221 6.61 -5.72 -6.29
C PRO A 221 5.61 -4.73 -6.90
N ASN A 222 5.58 -3.50 -6.37
CA ASN A 222 4.59 -2.49 -6.75
C ASN A 222 4.50 -2.27 -8.28
N TYR A 223 5.63 -2.22 -8.98
CA TYR A 223 5.69 -2.02 -10.44
C TYR A 223 5.09 -3.17 -11.27
N LEU A 224 4.67 -4.27 -10.64
CA LEU A 224 3.98 -5.42 -11.24
C LEU A 224 2.63 -5.68 -10.59
N ASP A 225 2.20 -4.82 -9.68
CA ASP A 225 0.99 -5.00 -8.89
C ASP A 225 0.03 -3.84 -9.10
N THR A 226 -1.08 -4.08 -9.74
CA THR A 226 -2.11 -3.08 -10.04
C THR A 226 -2.95 -2.64 -8.83
N ASP A 227 -2.62 -3.10 -7.61
CA ASP A 227 -3.27 -2.79 -6.32
C ASP A 227 -2.17 -2.84 -5.25
N ALA A 228 -1.19 -1.94 -5.35
CA ALA A 228 0.11 -2.00 -4.67
C ALA A 228 0.02 -1.94 -3.15
N ASP A 229 -0.99 -1.33 -2.57
CA ASP A 229 -1.20 -1.28 -1.12
C ASP A 229 -2.21 -2.32 -0.60
N GLY A 230 -2.94 -2.99 -1.52
CA GLY A 230 -3.80 -4.12 -1.22
C GLY A 230 -5.13 -3.76 -0.57
N ASP A 231 -5.62 -2.54 -0.76
CA ASP A 231 -6.89 -2.09 -0.18
C ASP A 231 -8.12 -2.50 -1.02
N GLY A 232 -7.89 -2.93 -2.26
CA GLY A 232 -8.90 -3.42 -3.21
C GLY A 232 -9.35 -2.39 -4.23
N ILE A 233 -8.69 -1.24 -4.31
CA ILE A 233 -8.78 -0.29 -5.42
C ILE A 233 -7.55 -0.52 -6.31
N ASP A 234 -7.70 -0.41 -7.62
CA ASP A 234 -6.56 -0.45 -8.51
C ASP A 234 -5.87 0.93 -8.60
N ASP A 235 -4.53 0.94 -8.69
CA ASP A 235 -3.66 2.12 -8.61
C ASP A 235 -4.07 3.21 -9.62
N ALA A 236 -4.43 2.83 -10.86
CA ALA A 236 -4.98 3.73 -11.87
C ALA A 236 -6.28 4.40 -11.43
N THR A 237 -7.12 3.71 -10.67
CA THR A 237 -8.35 4.27 -10.11
C THR A 237 -8.03 5.25 -9.00
N GLU A 238 -7.10 4.91 -8.12
CA GLU A 238 -6.63 5.79 -7.04
C GLU A 238 -6.01 7.08 -7.58
N GLN A 239 -5.16 7.00 -8.57
CA GLN A 239 -4.64 8.19 -9.25
C GLN A 239 -5.77 9.09 -9.79
N THR A 240 -6.90 8.51 -10.20
CA THR A 240 -8.09 9.25 -10.66
C THR A 240 -8.88 9.85 -9.51
N LEU A 241 -8.98 9.16 -8.37
CA LEU A 241 -9.65 9.63 -7.15
C LEU A 241 -8.80 10.68 -6.42
N GLY A 242 -7.48 10.54 -6.49
CA GLY A 242 -6.50 11.38 -5.81
C GLY A 242 -6.06 10.81 -4.47
N THR A 243 -6.39 9.55 -4.20
CA THR A 243 -5.85 8.76 -3.09
C THR A 243 -4.40 8.34 -3.37
N ASP A 244 -3.71 7.78 -2.41
CA ASP A 244 -2.29 7.39 -2.50
C ASP A 244 -2.19 5.87 -2.69
N TYR A 245 -1.98 5.41 -3.90
CA TYR A 245 -1.86 4.01 -4.29
C TYR A 245 -0.76 3.20 -3.55
N LEU A 246 -0.03 3.83 -2.64
CA LEU A 246 0.96 3.18 -1.76
C LEU A 246 0.58 3.24 -0.28
N ASP A 247 -0.58 3.80 0.05
CA ASP A 247 -1.06 3.93 1.43
C ASP A 247 -2.57 3.65 1.48
N SER A 248 -2.94 2.48 1.94
CA SER A 248 -4.32 2.00 2.03
C SER A 248 -5.26 2.84 2.90
N ASP A 249 -4.79 3.96 3.46
CA ASP A 249 -5.51 4.89 4.34
C ASP A 249 -4.97 6.30 4.07
N SER A 250 -5.38 6.90 2.96
CA SER A 250 -4.82 8.13 2.39
C SER A 250 -4.94 9.36 3.28
N ASP A 251 -5.95 9.46 4.12
CA ASP A 251 -6.15 10.59 5.03
C ASP A 251 -5.65 10.30 6.45
N GLY A 252 -5.37 9.02 6.77
CA GLY A 252 -4.75 8.58 8.00
C GLY A 252 -5.72 8.51 9.18
N ASP A 253 -6.99 8.35 8.92
CA ASP A 253 -8.01 8.29 9.95
C ASP A 253 -8.22 6.89 10.52
N GLY A 254 -7.79 5.84 9.78
CA GLY A 254 -7.77 4.42 10.17
C GLY A 254 -8.88 3.58 9.55
N ILE A 255 -9.60 4.11 8.56
CA ILE A 255 -10.46 3.34 7.64
C ILE A 255 -9.72 3.24 6.31
N ASP A 256 -9.73 2.07 5.68
CA ASP A 256 -9.04 1.86 4.42
C ASP A 256 -9.81 2.53 3.26
N ASP A 257 -9.12 3.18 2.32
CA ASP A 257 -9.69 3.84 1.13
C ASP A 257 -10.66 2.91 0.37
N GLY A 258 -10.30 1.61 0.27
CA GLY A 258 -11.15 0.60 -0.32
C GLY A 258 -12.50 0.42 0.39
N THR A 259 -12.54 0.64 1.70
CA THR A 259 -13.78 0.63 2.49
C THR A 259 -14.59 1.90 2.24
N GLU A 260 -13.94 3.06 2.24
CA GLU A 260 -14.60 4.35 2.09
C GLU A 260 -15.04 4.67 0.67
N THR A 261 -14.40 4.12 -0.31
CA THR A 261 -14.83 4.23 -1.71
C THR A 261 -15.85 3.17 -2.12
N ALA A 262 -16.10 2.18 -1.26
CA ALA A 262 -17.11 1.15 -1.49
C ALA A 262 -18.53 1.64 -1.15
N ASN A 263 -19.54 0.94 -1.67
CA ASN A 263 -20.91 1.12 -1.20
C ASN A 263 -21.03 0.72 0.29
N ASN A 264 -22.06 1.19 0.98
CA ASN A 264 -22.33 0.86 2.38
C ASN A 264 -22.38 -0.66 2.70
N ASP A 265 -22.53 -1.51 1.69
CA ASP A 265 -22.48 -2.98 1.83
C ASP A 265 -21.08 -3.56 1.59
N GLY A 266 -20.04 -2.72 1.45
CA GLY A 266 -18.66 -3.11 1.18
C GLY A 266 -18.43 -3.63 -0.23
N THR A 267 -19.28 -3.30 -1.19
CA THR A 267 -19.13 -3.72 -2.59
C THR A 267 -18.72 -2.57 -3.50
N ASN A 268 -17.99 -2.90 -4.57
CA ASN A 268 -17.51 -1.97 -5.59
C ASN A 268 -16.64 -0.82 -5.02
N PRO A 269 -15.48 -1.09 -4.46
CA PRO A 269 -14.51 -0.05 -4.11
C PRO A 269 -14.11 0.80 -5.34
N GLY A 270 -13.45 1.93 -5.12
CA GLY A 270 -13.01 2.83 -6.18
C GLY A 270 -14.09 3.80 -6.68
N GLN A 271 -15.08 4.16 -5.85
CA GLN A 271 -16.07 5.18 -6.16
C GLN A 271 -15.76 6.48 -5.41
N ALA A 272 -15.87 7.62 -6.08
CA ALA A 272 -15.79 8.92 -5.41
C ALA A 272 -17.08 9.15 -4.61
N ILE A 273 -17.13 8.67 -3.38
CA ILE A 273 -18.22 8.93 -2.43
C ILE A 273 -17.87 10.20 -1.67
N ASP A 274 -18.83 11.07 -1.43
CA ASP A 274 -18.74 12.36 -0.74
C ASP A 274 -20.04 12.44 0.05
N THR A 275 -19.99 11.96 1.30
CA THR A 275 -21.19 11.70 2.13
C THR A 275 -21.83 12.99 2.58
N ASP A 276 -21.07 13.97 3.05
CA ASP A 276 -21.57 15.25 3.51
C ASP A 276 -21.79 16.28 2.39
N GLY A 277 -21.19 16.06 1.21
CA GLY A 277 -21.34 16.92 0.04
C GLY A 277 -20.49 18.19 0.07
N ASP A 278 -19.39 18.19 0.82
CA ASP A 278 -18.48 19.34 0.93
C ASP A 278 -17.51 19.46 -0.27
N GLY A 279 -17.31 18.37 -1.00
CA GLY A 279 -16.50 18.26 -2.21
C GLY A 279 -15.17 17.55 -2.02
N THR A 280 -14.90 17.02 -0.81
CA THR A 280 -13.88 16.02 -0.50
C THR A 280 -14.55 14.64 -0.61
N ILE A 281 -13.86 13.63 -1.04
CA ILE A 281 -14.39 12.25 -0.99
C ILE A 281 -14.06 11.64 0.36
N ASP A 282 -14.88 10.70 0.82
CA ASP A 282 -14.73 10.09 2.14
C ASP A 282 -13.29 9.59 2.39
N ALA A 283 -12.68 8.90 1.44
CA ALA A 283 -11.29 8.42 1.51
C ALA A 283 -10.19 9.52 1.60
N LEU A 284 -10.56 10.78 1.64
CA LEU A 284 -9.67 11.94 1.82
C LEU A 284 -10.22 12.91 2.87
N ASP A 285 -11.22 12.49 3.62
CA ASP A 285 -11.94 13.31 4.59
C ASP A 285 -12.04 12.59 5.93
N THR A 286 -11.32 13.06 6.92
CA THR A 286 -11.29 12.48 8.27
C THR A 286 -12.57 12.67 9.10
N ASP A 287 -13.65 13.19 8.48
CA ASP A 287 -14.95 13.49 9.10
C ASP A 287 -16.03 13.43 8.00
N SER A 288 -16.21 12.24 7.41
CA SER A 288 -16.97 12.00 6.18
C SER A 288 -18.43 12.44 6.22
N ASP A 289 -19.06 12.45 7.38
CA ASP A 289 -20.46 12.89 7.56
C ASP A 289 -20.59 14.30 8.12
N SER A 290 -19.47 14.95 8.49
CA SER A 290 -19.43 16.27 9.15
C SER A 290 -20.10 16.30 10.53
N ALA A 291 -20.16 15.19 11.23
CA ALA A 291 -20.65 15.14 12.61
C ALA A 291 -19.69 15.83 13.59
N GLY A 292 -18.43 15.98 13.20
CA GLY A 292 -17.39 16.61 14.01
C GLY A 292 -16.70 15.65 14.97
N LEU A 293 -16.91 14.37 14.77
CA LEU A 293 -16.26 13.27 15.45
C LEU A 293 -15.20 12.66 14.51
N PRO A 294 -14.07 12.19 15.00
CA PRO A 294 -13.07 11.54 14.13
C PRO A 294 -13.51 10.12 13.78
N GLU A 295 -13.32 9.71 12.52
CA GLU A 295 -13.72 8.40 11.98
C GLU A 295 -13.19 7.23 12.81
N VAL A 296 -11.91 7.26 13.16
CA VAL A 296 -11.31 6.25 14.04
C VAL A 296 -10.40 6.86 15.09
N SER A 297 -10.75 6.60 16.32
CA SER A 297 -9.80 6.59 17.43
C SER A 297 -9.89 5.20 18.08
N PRO A 298 -8.78 4.59 18.54
CA PRO A 298 -8.81 3.28 19.19
C PRO A 298 -9.75 3.18 20.40
N ASP A 299 -10.19 4.33 20.90
CA ASP A 299 -11.01 4.44 22.11
C ASP A 299 -12.30 5.26 21.93
N SER A 300 -12.56 5.83 20.72
CA SER A 300 -13.67 6.79 20.56
C SER A 300 -13.91 7.27 19.12
N GLY A 301 -13.81 6.42 18.13
CA GLY A 301 -14.09 6.78 16.73
C GLY A 301 -15.35 6.09 16.21
N GLU A 302 -15.98 6.68 15.20
CA GLU A 302 -17.21 6.18 14.61
C GLU A 302 -17.03 4.80 13.94
N GLY A 303 -15.96 4.64 13.17
CA GLY A 303 -15.58 3.37 12.58
C GLY A 303 -16.56 2.78 11.58
N SER A 304 -16.19 1.66 10.98
CA SER A 304 -16.99 0.96 9.97
C SER A 304 -18.10 0.06 10.52
N SER A 305 -18.47 0.20 11.81
CA SER A 305 -19.60 -0.50 12.41
C SER A 305 -20.92 0.14 11.96
N ASP A 306 -22.03 -0.57 12.06
CA ASP A 306 -23.39 -0.12 11.80
C ASP A 306 -24.16 -0.45 13.08
N SER A 307 -24.25 0.54 13.99
CA SER A 307 -24.70 0.33 15.37
C SER A 307 -26.23 0.19 15.46
N ASP A 308 -26.98 1.00 14.73
CA ASP A 308 -28.44 0.94 14.67
C ASP A 308 -28.96 -0.11 13.66
N SER A 309 -28.07 -0.64 12.81
CA SER A 309 -28.41 -1.65 11.79
C SER A 309 -29.35 -1.15 10.68
N ASP A 310 -29.26 0.11 10.31
CA ASP A 310 -30.03 0.71 9.22
C ASP A 310 -29.40 0.48 7.85
N GLY A 311 -28.09 0.11 7.81
CA GLY A 311 -27.29 -0.19 6.64
C GLY A 311 -26.35 0.94 6.22
N VAL A 312 -26.16 1.94 7.05
CA VAL A 312 -25.15 2.98 6.95
C VAL A 312 -24.09 2.71 8.03
N PRO A 313 -22.79 2.67 7.72
CA PRO A 313 -21.79 2.55 8.77
C PRO A 313 -21.65 3.87 9.54
N ASN A 314 -21.27 3.78 10.82
CA ASN A 314 -21.24 4.93 11.73
C ASN A 314 -20.47 6.14 11.17
N TYR A 315 -19.31 5.92 10.53
CA TYR A 315 -18.51 7.00 9.96
C TYR A 315 -19.20 7.79 8.82
N ARG A 316 -20.38 7.37 8.38
CA ARG A 316 -21.24 8.00 7.38
C ARG A 316 -22.61 8.32 7.91
N ASP A 317 -22.84 8.06 9.17
CA ASP A 317 -24.15 8.20 9.78
C ASP A 317 -24.12 9.34 10.80
N THR A 318 -24.96 10.32 10.65
CA THR A 318 -25.07 11.47 11.53
C THR A 318 -25.90 11.20 12.78
N ASP A 319 -26.38 9.96 12.99
CA ASP A 319 -27.23 9.49 14.09
C ASP A 319 -26.96 7.98 14.27
N SER A 320 -25.74 7.67 14.75
CA SER A 320 -25.12 6.33 14.69
C SER A 320 -25.85 5.24 15.50
N ASP A 321 -26.57 5.59 16.57
CA ASP A 321 -27.36 4.65 17.36
C ASP A 321 -28.85 4.67 16.99
N GLY A 322 -29.27 5.67 16.17
CA GLY A 322 -30.61 5.74 15.61
C GLY A 322 -31.69 6.19 16.60
N ASP A 323 -31.29 6.92 17.63
CA ASP A 323 -32.20 7.37 18.68
C ASP A 323 -32.92 8.67 18.32
N GLY A 324 -32.39 9.43 17.35
CA GLY A 324 -32.98 10.67 16.81
C GLY A 324 -32.26 11.94 17.29
N ILE A 325 -31.25 11.85 18.12
CA ILE A 325 -30.30 12.90 18.42
C ILE A 325 -29.11 12.72 17.48
N SER A 326 -28.42 13.76 17.08
CA SER A 326 -27.31 13.64 16.17
C SER A 326 -25.98 13.43 16.92
N ASP A 327 -25.06 12.65 16.36
CA ASP A 327 -23.72 12.41 16.90
C ASP A 327 -23.00 13.71 17.27
N SER A 328 -23.20 14.78 16.46
CA SER A 328 -22.66 16.12 16.73
C SER A 328 -23.25 16.81 17.97
N GLU A 329 -24.46 16.45 18.39
CA GLU A 329 -25.14 16.97 19.59
C GLU A 329 -24.75 16.16 20.82
N GLU A 330 -24.57 14.85 20.65
CA GLU A 330 -24.22 13.93 21.72
C GLU A 330 -22.74 13.96 22.06
N GLY A 331 -21.90 13.95 21.05
CA GLY A 331 -20.44 13.99 21.23
C GLY A 331 -19.87 12.69 21.77
N ASN A 332 -18.55 12.74 22.02
CA ASN A 332 -17.75 11.58 22.36
C ASN A 332 -17.52 11.37 23.86
N ASP A 333 -18.32 12.01 24.70
CA ASP A 333 -18.28 11.82 26.15
C ASP A 333 -19.02 10.51 26.52
N ASP A 334 -18.71 9.90 27.63
CA ASP A 334 -19.33 8.71 28.26
C ASP A 334 -19.82 9.19 29.63
N LEU A 335 -21.06 9.66 29.65
CA LEU A 335 -21.61 10.36 30.81
C LEU A 335 -21.91 9.43 31.98
N ASP A 336 -22.50 8.28 31.70
CA ASP A 336 -22.83 7.27 32.71
C ASP A 336 -21.66 6.39 33.11
N ASN A 337 -20.55 6.43 32.33
CA ASN A 337 -19.33 5.66 32.50
C ASN A 337 -19.53 4.14 32.37
N ASP A 338 -20.41 3.71 31.49
CA ASP A 338 -20.63 2.29 31.17
C ASP A 338 -19.62 1.75 30.15
N GLY A 339 -18.95 2.62 29.39
CA GLY A 339 -17.93 2.34 28.39
C GLY A 339 -18.40 2.49 26.95
N THR A 340 -19.64 2.96 26.75
CA THR A 340 -20.22 3.38 25.46
C THR A 340 -20.16 4.91 25.41
N PRO A 341 -19.66 5.55 24.34
CA PRO A 341 -19.78 6.99 24.21
C PRO A 341 -21.23 7.39 23.84
N ASN A 342 -21.64 8.59 24.22
CA ASN A 342 -23.02 9.05 24.08
C ASN A 342 -23.60 8.84 22.68
N TYR A 343 -22.86 9.17 21.61
CA TYR A 343 -23.31 9.02 20.22
C TYR A 343 -23.58 7.56 19.77
N LEU A 344 -23.32 6.58 20.63
CA LEU A 344 -23.61 5.14 20.44
C LEU A 344 -24.45 4.56 21.54
N ASP A 345 -25.00 5.38 22.43
CA ASP A 345 -25.69 4.96 23.63
C ASP A 345 -27.13 5.49 23.65
N GLU A 346 -28.11 4.62 23.50
CA GLU A 346 -29.52 4.96 23.51
C GLU A 346 -30.02 5.48 24.90
N ASP A 347 -29.16 5.58 25.93
CA ASP A 347 -29.47 6.01 27.33
C ASP A 347 -28.21 6.69 27.91
N SER A 348 -27.87 7.87 27.35
CA SER A 348 -26.59 8.56 27.53
C SER A 348 -26.22 8.92 28.96
N ASP A 349 -27.20 9.25 29.81
CA ASP A 349 -26.98 9.58 31.22
C ASP A 349 -27.15 8.38 32.17
N GLY A 350 -27.69 7.24 31.67
CA GLY A 350 -27.82 5.97 32.37
C GLY A 350 -28.87 5.95 33.45
N ASP A 351 -29.87 6.81 33.38
CA ASP A 351 -30.95 6.84 34.36
C ASP A 351 -32.00 5.73 34.13
N GLY A 352 -32.03 5.13 32.92
CA GLY A 352 -32.92 4.04 32.52
C GLY A 352 -34.09 4.46 31.68
N ILE A 353 -34.15 5.71 31.25
CA ILE A 353 -35.03 6.23 30.21
C ILE A 353 -34.17 6.37 28.97
N SER A 354 -34.68 6.09 27.78
CA SER A 354 -33.89 6.26 26.57
C SER A 354 -33.94 7.71 26.08
N ASP A 355 -32.86 8.18 25.45
CA ASP A 355 -32.74 9.52 24.91
C ASP A 355 -33.89 9.89 23.97
N THR A 356 -34.35 8.95 23.12
CA THR A 356 -35.57 9.08 22.31
C THR A 356 -36.84 9.35 23.15
N ASP A 357 -37.00 8.65 24.25
CA ASP A 357 -38.18 8.83 25.13
C ASP A 357 -38.06 10.16 25.87
N GLU A 358 -36.88 10.58 26.26
CA GLU A 358 -36.60 11.84 26.94
C GLU A 358 -36.85 13.05 26.02
N ASP A 359 -36.34 13.04 24.77
CA ASP A 359 -36.69 14.10 23.81
C ASP A 359 -38.19 14.21 23.58
N ALA A 360 -38.90 13.08 23.60
CA ALA A 360 -40.34 13.06 23.42
C ALA A 360 -41.12 13.68 24.59
N ILE A 361 -40.64 13.51 25.82
CA ILE A 361 -41.29 14.02 27.05
C ILE A 361 -40.73 15.37 27.49
N GLY A 362 -39.50 15.71 27.04
CA GLY A 362 -38.82 16.98 27.24
C GLY A 362 -37.91 17.05 28.44
N THR A 363 -37.46 15.91 28.97
CA THR A 363 -36.31 15.81 29.87
C THR A 363 -35.00 15.95 29.13
N ASP A 364 -33.87 16.05 29.81
CA ASP A 364 -32.58 16.24 29.21
C ASP A 364 -31.81 14.90 29.11
N PRO A 365 -31.58 14.32 27.91
CA PRO A 365 -30.92 13.04 27.74
C PRO A 365 -29.49 12.95 28.30
N PHE A 366 -28.91 14.06 28.75
CA PHE A 366 -27.56 14.18 29.26
C PHE A 366 -27.51 14.54 30.75
N ASP A 367 -28.62 14.55 31.45
CA ASP A 367 -28.69 14.87 32.89
C ASP A 367 -29.77 14.02 33.58
N GLU A 368 -29.31 13.03 34.36
CA GLU A 368 -30.17 12.10 35.13
C GLU A 368 -31.22 12.75 36.04
N ASP A 369 -31.21 14.09 36.17
CA ASP A 369 -32.02 14.91 37.05
C ASP A 369 -32.34 16.25 36.36
N SER A 370 -33.29 16.25 35.44
CA SER A 370 -33.57 17.32 34.48
C SER A 370 -33.99 18.66 35.12
N ASP A 371 -34.62 18.65 36.28
CA ASP A 371 -35.04 19.88 36.99
C ASP A 371 -34.02 20.26 38.10
N GLY A 372 -33.11 19.35 38.47
CA GLY A 372 -31.98 19.61 39.36
C GLY A 372 -32.36 19.62 40.84
N ASP A 373 -33.40 18.90 41.21
CA ASP A 373 -33.88 18.83 42.59
C ASP A 373 -33.22 17.72 43.42
N GLY A 374 -32.54 16.75 42.77
CA GLY A 374 -31.80 15.65 43.38
C GLY A 374 -32.53 14.31 43.39
N ILE A 375 -33.63 14.21 42.67
CA ILE A 375 -34.36 12.99 42.35
C ILE A 375 -34.14 12.73 40.86
N THR A 376 -33.94 11.49 40.46
CA THR A 376 -33.70 11.18 39.05
C THR A 376 -35.00 11.02 38.29
N ASP A 377 -34.94 11.34 36.98
CA ASP A 377 -36.13 11.37 36.11
C ASP A 377 -36.87 10.03 36.06
N ASP A 378 -36.15 8.88 36.08
CA ASP A 378 -36.77 7.55 36.20
C ASP A 378 -37.51 7.34 37.50
N THR A 379 -36.97 7.84 38.61
CA THR A 379 -37.56 7.78 39.95
C THR A 379 -38.84 8.65 39.99
N GLU A 380 -38.84 9.75 39.31
CA GLU A 380 -39.99 10.63 39.16
C GLU A 380 -40.95 10.14 38.10
N GLY A 381 -40.62 9.07 37.42
CA GLY A 381 -41.51 8.39 36.49
C GLY A 381 -41.70 9.12 35.19
N ALA A 382 -40.67 9.80 34.69
CA ALA A 382 -40.66 10.48 33.42
C ALA A 382 -41.10 9.55 32.28
N GLY A 383 -40.54 8.33 32.21
CA GLY A 383 -40.98 7.31 31.24
C GLY A 383 -42.46 6.93 31.27
N SER A 384 -43.21 7.44 32.24
CA SER A 384 -44.67 7.28 32.36
C SER A 384 -45.43 8.59 32.24
N GLU A 385 -44.74 9.70 32.01
CA GLU A 385 -45.31 11.05 31.98
C GLU A 385 -46.15 11.31 33.24
N THR A 386 -45.62 11.00 34.43
CA THR A 386 -46.33 11.16 35.69
C THR A 386 -46.48 12.65 35.98
N ASP A 387 -47.67 13.12 36.37
CA ASP A 387 -48.05 14.49 36.74
C ASP A 387 -48.93 14.34 37.95
N THR A 388 -48.34 14.44 39.15
CA THR A 388 -48.96 14.05 40.42
C THR A 388 -49.99 15.09 40.86
N ASP A 389 -49.73 16.38 40.75
CA ASP A 389 -50.65 17.45 41.15
C ASP A 389 -51.65 17.81 40.03
N GLY A 390 -51.35 17.42 38.77
CA GLY A 390 -52.23 17.64 37.62
C GLY A 390 -52.19 19.07 37.07
N ASP A 391 -51.08 19.77 37.25
CA ASP A 391 -50.90 21.14 36.75
C ASP A 391 -50.50 21.21 35.29
N GLY A 392 -49.96 20.12 34.72
CA GLY A 392 -49.56 19.92 33.32
C GLY A 392 -48.06 19.93 33.13
N THR A 393 -47.26 19.99 34.18
CA THR A 393 -45.82 19.68 34.23
C THR A 393 -45.72 18.22 34.69
N ILE A 394 -44.81 17.45 34.15
CA ILE A 394 -44.53 16.10 34.66
C ILE A 394 -43.59 16.20 35.86
N ASP A 395 -43.68 15.26 36.80
CA ASP A 395 -42.93 15.30 38.05
C ASP A 395 -41.41 15.50 37.78
N ALA A 396 -40.81 14.87 36.82
CA ALA A 396 -39.41 15.01 36.42
C ALA A 396 -39.01 16.42 35.88
N LEU A 397 -39.91 17.36 35.80
CA LEU A 397 -39.68 18.74 35.39
C LEU A 397 -40.37 19.74 36.34
N ASP A 398 -40.75 19.27 37.53
CA ASP A 398 -41.56 20.04 38.49
C ASP A 398 -40.88 20.00 39.87
N ASP A 399 -40.33 21.11 40.34
CA ASP A 399 -39.65 21.25 41.62
C ASP A 399 -40.58 20.99 42.87
N ASP A 400 -41.90 20.74 42.67
CA ASP A 400 -42.94 20.56 43.72
C ASP A 400 -44.07 19.66 43.17
N SER A 401 -43.73 18.38 42.95
CA SER A 401 -44.50 17.38 42.19
C SER A 401 -45.92 17.15 42.72
N ASP A 402 -46.13 17.24 44.02
CA ASP A 402 -47.49 17.08 44.62
C ASP A 402 -48.23 18.39 44.82
N GLY A 403 -47.53 19.54 44.58
CA GLY A 403 -48.12 20.87 44.59
C GLY A 403 -48.52 21.38 45.97
N ASP A 404 -47.91 20.84 47.03
CA ASP A 404 -48.29 21.20 48.39
C ASP A 404 -47.49 22.40 48.94
N GLY A 405 -46.36 22.74 48.29
CA GLY A 405 -45.51 23.90 48.58
C GLY A 405 -44.23 23.57 49.38
N VAL A 406 -43.92 22.32 49.62
CA VAL A 406 -42.61 21.82 50.03
C VAL A 406 -41.90 21.37 48.76
N PRO A 407 -40.70 21.85 48.46
CA PRO A 407 -39.97 21.38 47.24
C PRO A 407 -39.51 19.93 47.34
N ASP A 408 -39.54 19.19 46.25
CA ASP A 408 -39.09 17.82 46.12
C ASP A 408 -37.64 17.61 46.61
N ALA A 409 -36.77 18.60 46.40
CA ALA A 409 -35.43 18.64 46.94
C ALA A 409 -35.35 18.55 48.48
N ASP A 410 -36.37 19.06 49.18
CA ASP A 410 -36.44 18.97 50.65
C ASP A 410 -37.14 17.67 51.09
N GLU A 411 -38.04 17.10 50.29
CA GLU A 411 -38.79 15.88 50.59
C GLU A 411 -38.02 14.60 50.27
N GLY A 412 -37.40 14.58 49.07
CA GLY A 412 -36.61 13.45 48.56
C GLY A 412 -37.47 12.19 48.30
N GLY A 413 -36.80 11.23 47.60
CA GLY A 413 -37.43 9.97 47.19
C GLY A 413 -37.71 8.95 48.30
N GLY A 414 -37.77 9.39 49.57
CA GLY A 414 -38.11 8.54 50.74
C GLY A 414 -39.57 8.14 50.75
N ASP A 415 -39.99 7.32 51.74
CA ASP A 415 -41.39 6.92 52.03
C ASP A 415 -41.46 6.83 53.57
N ALA A 416 -41.78 7.97 54.22
CA ALA A 416 -41.62 8.12 55.65
C ALA A 416 -42.72 7.37 56.42
N ASP A 417 -43.94 7.36 55.96
CA ASP A 417 -45.03 6.64 56.58
C ASP A 417 -45.16 5.18 56.10
N SER A 418 -44.41 4.78 55.06
CA SER A 418 -44.38 3.43 54.47
C SER A 418 -45.72 3.00 53.87
N ASP A 419 -46.44 3.90 53.26
CA ASP A 419 -47.68 3.61 52.56
C ASP A 419 -47.48 3.21 51.09
N GLY A 420 -46.29 3.47 50.53
CA GLY A 420 -45.88 3.14 49.19
C GLY A 420 -45.91 4.31 48.21
N THR A 421 -46.18 5.53 48.71
CA THR A 421 -46.04 6.79 47.99
C THR A 421 -44.70 7.41 48.44
N PRO A 422 -43.84 7.85 47.54
CA PRO A 422 -42.62 8.61 47.88
C PRO A 422 -43.01 9.97 48.49
N ASN A 423 -42.20 10.52 49.38
CA ASN A 423 -42.47 11.77 50.08
C ASN A 423 -42.78 12.91 49.09
N PHE A 424 -41.99 13.07 48.01
CA PHE A 424 -42.16 14.12 47.00
C PHE A 424 -43.50 14.03 46.19
N ARG A 425 -44.29 13.01 46.45
CA ARG A 425 -45.63 12.78 45.85
C ARG A 425 -46.72 12.65 46.87
N ASP A 426 -46.40 12.86 48.12
CA ASP A 426 -47.32 12.65 49.21
C ASP A 426 -47.50 13.91 50.06
N THR A 427 -48.63 14.55 49.93
CA THR A 427 -49.01 15.78 50.64
C THR A 427 -49.14 15.65 52.16
N ASP A 428 -48.85 14.44 52.76
CA ASP A 428 -48.89 14.09 54.18
C ASP A 428 -47.82 12.97 54.44
N ALA A 429 -46.55 13.29 54.16
CA ALA A 429 -45.46 12.33 54.01
C ALA A 429 -45.16 11.49 55.24
N ASP A 430 -45.44 11.98 56.48
CA ASP A 430 -45.32 11.23 57.72
C ASP A 430 -46.58 10.46 58.08
N GLY A 431 -47.72 10.73 57.38
CA GLY A 431 -48.99 10.01 57.52
C GLY A 431 -49.68 10.28 58.85
N ASP A 432 -49.40 11.39 59.51
CA ASP A 432 -49.98 11.71 60.79
C ASP A 432 -51.39 12.45 60.65
N GLY A 433 -51.67 12.99 59.48
CA GLY A 433 -52.91 13.63 59.08
C GLY A 433 -52.86 15.15 59.13
N VAL A 434 -51.70 15.76 59.29
CA VAL A 434 -51.47 17.19 59.08
C VAL A 434 -50.76 17.32 57.72
N PRO A 435 -51.19 18.11 56.78
CA PRO A 435 -50.47 18.22 55.48
C PRO A 435 -49.11 18.90 55.64
N ASP A 436 -48.13 18.50 54.81
CA ASP A 436 -46.75 19.01 54.77
C ASP A 436 -46.71 20.52 54.56
N SER A 437 -47.60 21.05 53.72
CA SER A 437 -47.78 22.50 53.52
C SER A 437 -48.06 23.27 54.82
N THR A 438 -48.51 22.58 55.87
CA THR A 438 -48.81 23.17 57.17
C THR A 438 -47.65 23.09 58.12
N GLU A 439 -46.88 22.01 58.05
CA GLU A 439 -45.75 21.72 58.93
C GLU A 439 -44.48 22.38 58.39
N GLY A 440 -44.20 22.19 57.12
CA GLY A 440 -43.08 22.80 56.44
C GLY A 440 -41.73 22.22 56.86
N THR A 441 -40.66 22.76 56.24
CA THR A 441 -39.25 22.25 56.36
C THR A 441 -38.49 22.63 57.63
N VAL A 442 -39.23 23.11 58.67
CA VAL A 442 -38.60 23.46 59.97
C VAL A 442 -38.40 22.17 60.78
N ASP A 443 -37.39 22.11 61.61
CA ASP A 443 -37.09 21.08 62.58
C ASP A 443 -37.30 21.74 63.97
N THR A 444 -38.49 21.58 64.55
CA THR A 444 -38.95 22.33 65.72
C THR A 444 -38.33 21.79 67.00
N ASP A 445 -38.15 20.50 67.17
CA ASP A 445 -37.53 19.89 68.38
C ASP A 445 -36.01 19.75 68.24
N GLY A 446 -35.45 19.86 67.02
CA GLY A 446 -34.00 19.84 66.77
C GLY A 446 -33.39 18.43 66.78
N ASP A 447 -34.14 17.42 66.44
CA ASP A 447 -33.68 16.04 66.39
C ASP A 447 -33.02 15.68 65.06
N GLY A 448 -33.23 16.48 64.01
CA GLY A 448 -32.66 16.35 62.68
C GLY A 448 -33.65 15.86 61.61
N THR A 449 -34.94 15.72 61.96
CA THR A 449 -36.06 15.43 61.09
C THR A 449 -36.85 16.73 60.88
N ALA A 450 -37.29 17.04 59.67
CA ALA A 450 -38.13 18.18 59.41
C ALA A 450 -39.56 17.88 59.92
N ASP A 451 -40.30 18.94 60.30
CA ASP A 451 -41.62 18.76 60.91
C ASP A 451 -42.57 17.96 60.00
N PHE A 452 -42.53 18.13 58.68
CA PHE A 452 -43.35 17.37 57.72
C PHE A 452 -42.99 15.87 57.58
N LEU A 453 -41.87 15.44 58.15
CA LEU A 453 -41.45 14.03 58.17
C LEU A 453 -41.47 13.45 59.60
N ASP A 454 -41.96 14.21 60.59
CA ASP A 454 -41.91 13.85 61.97
C ASP A 454 -43.31 13.91 62.61
N THR A 455 -43.87 12.77 62.86
CA THR A 455 -45.22 12.60 63.51
C THR A 455 -45.36 13.23 64.88
N ASP A 456 -44.28 13.82 65.48
CA ASP A 456 -44.24 14.48 66.83
C ASP A 456 -43.26 15.66 66.79
N SER A 457 -43.53 16.65 65.93
CA SER A 457 -42.65 17.76 65.55
C SER A 457 -42.13 18.59 66.72
N ASP A 458 -42.78 18.66 67.90
CA ASP A 458 -42.28 19.35 69.05
C ASP A 458 -41.58 18.45 70.09
N GLY A 459 -41.55 17.11 69.86
CA GLY A 459 -40.83 16.12 70.64
C GLY A 459 -41.42 15.90 72.05
N ASP A 460 -42.68 16.22 72.25
CA ASP A 460 -43.30 16.10 73.56
C ASP A 460 -43.90 14.71 73.82
N GLY A 461 -44.00 13.84 72.80
CA GLY A 461 -44.49 12.45 72.85
C GLY A 461 -46.00 12.31 72.53
N VAL A 462 -46.56 13.30 71.91
CA VAL A 462 -47.90 13.31 71.38
C VAL A 462 -47.86 13.61 69.89
N SER A 463 -48.52 12.85 69.02
CA SER A 463 -48.46 13.11 67.58
C SER A 463 -49.26 14.33 67.19
N ASP A 464 -48.86 15.08 66.19
CA ASP A 464 -49.39 16.35 65.71
C ASP A 464 -50.85 16.27 65.33
N SER A 465 -51.29 15.14 64.76
CA SER A 465 -52.69 14.84 64.45
C SER A 465 -53.59 14.90 65.66
N THR A 466 -53.07 14.81 66.89
CA THR A 466 -53.90 14.91 68.12
C THR A 466 -53.84 16.28 68.77
N GLU A 467 -52.95 17.17 68.26
CA GLU A 467 -52.80 18.55 68.75
C GLU A 467 -53.50 19.58 67.87
N ALA A 468 -53.90 19.26 66.66
CA ALA A 468 -54.55 20.11 65.64
C ALA A 468 -56.02 20.52 65.97
#